data_6fda1691f6a08969a91ecc7c5de35cad
#
_entry.id   6fda1691f6a08969a91ecc7c5de35cad
#
_cell.length_a   1.000
_cell.length_b   1.000
_cell.length_c   1.000
_cell.angle_alpha   90.00
_cell.angle_beta   90.00
_cell.angle_gamma   90.00
#
_symmetry.space_group_name_H-M   'P 1'
#
loop_
_entity.id
_entity.type
_entity.pdbx_description
1 polymer ?
#
loop_
_entity_poly.entity_id
_entity_poly.type
_entity_poly.pdbx_seq_one_letter_code
_entity_poly.pdbx_strand_id
1 'polypeptide(L)'
;MERDRDPFRRPISPETLAAQITLLEKSVAEAESTLGPKHPDTLAARGDLANAYVFVGRFAEAITLHEQNLPICEDMLGPDHADTMQSRDDLGVAYRSAGRAADAVALHERNLALREHLLGSDHPGTVTTRACLACAQHAAGQPGPALAGLESALADAERVLGPEHPQATPIRGNLATVYGSAGRIAEAIAKHDQNLAIRERVDGPDDPGTLASRHGLGKAYAAAGRLVDAVPLLEQAAAGRGRVLGEDSPDTLASRSSLAAVYSSAGWSDRAIALHQDTVAAAEKVFGDEHPETLAFRNDLAAAYARADLTAEATALLEPTLATRERRLGADHPDTLASRNDLAAAYARSGRIDEAIALHERNLADAGRVLGADHPTTLTSRSNLAAAYARAGRLAEAVEMHQQTLADRERVLGPDHPTTLTSCHNLAAAYARSGQLRESIACYKRTLAGRKRVLGPDHPATRATRDALTRVKDQRSAALLGWRRRRLQSQSS
;
A
#
# COMPACT_ATOMS: atom_id res chain seq x y z
N MET A 1 36.82 -5.46 -4.88
CA MET A 1 36.03 -6.69 -4.72
C MET A 1 34.78 -6.31 -3.97
N GLU A 2 33.74 -5.93 -4.72
CA GLU A 2 32.42 -5.66 -4.17
C GLU A 2 31.83 -6.97 -3.63
N ARG A 3 31.63 -7.00 -2.33
CA ARG A 3 30.88 -8.09 -1.70
C ARG A 3 29.43 -7.94 -2.12
N ASP A 4 28.93 -8.90 -2.86
CA ASP A 4 27.52 -9.12 -3.17
C ASP A 4 26.79 -9.36 -1.83
N ARG A 5 26.32 -8.29 -1.18
CA ARG A 5 25.82 -8.27 0.20
C ARG A 5 24.33 -8.53 0.32
N ASP A 6 23.70 -9.12 -0.70
CA ASP A 6 22.30 -9.53 -0.60
C ASP A 6 22.20 -11.07 -0.50
N PRO A 7 22.21 -11.62 0.74
CA PRO A 7 22.09 -13.05 0.96
C PRO A 7 20.72 -13.62 0.55
N PHE A 8 19.73 -12.75 0.28
CA PHE A 8 18.36 -13.14 -0.04
C PHE A 8 18.06 -13.20 -1.54
N ARG A 9 19.05 -13.04 -2.41
CA ARG A 9 18.92 -13.17 -3.88
C ARG A 9 18.71 -14.60 -4.40
N ARG A 10 18.83 -15.64 -3.56
CA ARG A 10 18.58 -17.03 -3.94
C ARG A 10 17.20 -17.49 -3.47
N PRO A 11 16.54 -18.43 -4.17
CA PRO A 11 15.30 -19.01 -3.71
C PRO A 11 15.51 -19.64 -2.33
N ILE A 12 14.83 -19.12 -1.33
CA ILE A 12 14.99 -19.52 0.07
C ILE A 12 13.79 -20.35 0.46
N SER A 13 13.99 -21.62 0.81
CA SER A 13 12.93 -22.42 1.43
C SER A 13 12.68 -21.95 2.87
N PRO A 14 11.49 -22.19 3.46
CA PRO A 14 11.17 -21.80 4.84
C PRO A 14 12.16 -22.36 5.85
N GLU A 15 12.56 -23.62 5.65
CA GLU A 15 13.59 -24.27 6.47
C GLU A 15 14.92 -23.57 6.32
N THR A 16 15.25 -23.11 5.11
CA THR A 16 16.45 -22.34 4.83
C THR A 16 16.40 -20.96 5.49
N LEU A 17 15.25 -20.27 5.47
CA LEU A 17 15.08 -18.96 6.08
C LEU A 17 15.16 -19.03 7.61
N ALA A 18 14.46 -19.97 8.23
CA ALA A 18 14.56 -20.23 9.68
C ALA A 18 15.98 -20.65 10.09
N ALA A 19 16.62 -21.51 9.28
CA ALA A 19 17.99 -21.92 9.50
C ALA A 19 18.99 -20.75 9.35
N GLN A 20 18.77 -19.86 8.38
CA GLN A 20 19.59 -18.65 8.22
C GLN A 20 19.45 -17.69 9.40
N ILE A 21 18.23 -17.46 9.90
CA ILE A 21 18.03 -16.63 11.09
C ILE A 21 18.72 -17.26 12.29
N THR A 22 18.56 -18.57 12.50
CA THR A 22 19.25 -19.29 13.59
C THR A 22 20.78 -19.20 13.45
N LEU A 23 21.29 -19.23 12.22
CA LEU A 23 22.72 -19.06 11.97
C LEU A 23 23.18 -17.63 12.28
N LEU A 24 22.41 -16.61 11.90
CA LEU A 24 22.69 -15.21 12.22
C LEU A 24 22.61 -14.97 13.73
N GLU A 25 21.61 -15.53 14.42
CA GLU A 25 21.50 -15.47 15.89
C GLU A 25 22.73 -16.07 16.57
N LYS A 26 23.22 -17.22 16.09
CA LYS A 26 24.47 -17.84 16.56
C LYS A 26 25.70 -16.98 16.24
N SER A 27 25.78 -16.44 15.02
CA SER A 27 26.90 -15.57 14.62
C SER A 27 26.97 -14.32 15.50
N VAL A 28 25.83 -13.72 15.83
CA VAL A 28 25.78 -12.58 16.78
C VAL A 28 26.27 -13.01 18.17
N ALA A 29 25.77 -14.13 18.70
CA ALA A 29 26.17 -14.63 20.02
C ALA A 29 27.68 -14.98 20.09
N GLU A 30 28.23 -15.59 19.04
CA GLU A 30 29.65 -15.88 18.93
C GLU A 30 30.48 -14.59 18.85
N ALA A 31 30.08 -13.64 18.02
CA ALA A 31 30.78 -12.36 17.91
C ALA A 31 30.73 -11.57 19.23
N GLU A 32 29.58 -11.54 19.92
CA GLU A 32 29.48 -10.92 21.23
C GLU A 32 30.37 -11.55 22.29
N SER A 33 30.48 -12.89 22.31
CA SER A 33 31.28 -13.62 23.28
C SER A 33 32.77 -13.54 23.02
N THR A 34 33.18 -13.50 21.74
CA THR A 34 34.59 -13.57 21.35
C THR A 34 35.25 -12.21 21.16
N LEU A 35 34.49 -11.28 20.55
CA LEU A 35 34.96 -9.95 20.15
C LEU A 35 34.42 -8.84 21.06
N GLY A 36 33.33 -9.13 21.76
CA GLY A 36 32.62 -8.18 22.58
C GLY A 36 31.53 -7.37 21.83
N PRO A 37 30.60 -6.74 22.56
CA PRO A 37 29.40 -6.10 21.98
C PRO A 37 29.71 -4.83 21.19
N LYS A 38 30.89 -4.24 21.32
CA LYS A 38 31.29 -3.01 20.63
C LYS A 38 32.17 -3.28 19.40
N HIS A 39 32.54 -4.52 19.11
CA HIS A 39 33.43 -4.80 17.97
C HIS A 39 32.70 -4.54 16.63
N PRO A 40 33.35 -3.96 15.61
CA PRO A 40 32.73 -3.69 14.30
C PRO A 40 32.06 -4.91 13.68
N ASP A 41 32.65 -6.09 13.75
CA ASP A 41 32.05 -7.32 13.21
C ASP A 41 30.81 -7.75 14.01
N THR A 42 30.76 -7.49 15.32
CA THR A 42 29.56 -7.73 16.14
C THR A 42 28.44 -6.78 15.75
N LEU A 43 28.75 -5.51 15.50
CA LEU A 43 27.77 -4.52 15.05
C LEU A 43 27.24 -4.84 13.65
N ALA A 44 28.13 -5.31 12.76
CA ALA A 44 27.72 -5.77 11.42
C ALA A 44 26.80 -7.00 11.50
N ALA A 45 27.18 -8.02 12.30
CA ALA A 45 26.35 -9.22 12.48
C ALA A 45 24.96 -8.91 13.07
N ARG A 46 24.89 -7.98 14.03
CA ARG A 46 23.60 -7.50 14.56
C ARG A 46 22.77 -6.77 13.50
N GLY A 47 23.40 -5.95 12.64
CA GLY A 47 22.75 -5.29 11.52
C GLY A 47 22.17 -6.30 10.53
N ASP A 48 22.93 -7.32 10.15
CA ASP A 48 22.46 -8.39 9.25
C ASP A 48 21.31 -9.18 9.87
N LEU A 49 21.38 -9.51 11.16
CA LEU A 49 20.28 -10.17 11.88
C LEU A 49 19.03 -9.28 11.97
N ALA A 50 19.21 -7.99 12.24
CA ALA A 50 18.08 -7.04 12.30
C ALA A 50 17.39 -6.92 10.93
N ASN A 51 18.15 -6.83 9.84
CA ASN A 51 17.62 -6.82 8.49
C ASN A 51 16.87 -8.13 8.15
N ALA A 52 17.39 -9.28 8.59
CA ALA A 52 16.70 -10.56 8.48
C ALA A 52 15.37 -10.58 9.26
N TYR A 53 15.34 -10.00 10.46
CA TYR A 53 14.11 -9.85 11.25
C TYR A 53 13.09 -8.94 10.57
N VAL A 54 13.50 -7.85 9.92
CA VAL A 54 12.59 -7.03 9.10
C VAL A 54 11.96 -7.87 8.01
N PHE A 55 12.75 -8.69 7.32
CA PHE A 55 12.27 -9.55 6.23
C PHE A 55 11.21 -10.56 6.70
N VAL A 56 11.33 -11.12 7.90
CA VAL A 56 10.34 -12.07 8.45
C VAL A 56 9.25 -11.41 9.31
N GLY A 57 9.15 -10.09 9.29
CA GLY A 57 8.12 -9.35 10.02
C GLY A 57 8.31 -9.29 11.55
N ARG A 58 9.52 -9.65 12.06
CA ARG A 58 9.89 -9.50 13.48
C ARG A 58 10.38 -8.08 13.74
N PHE A 59 9.51 -7.09 13.47
CA PHE A 59 9.90 -5.67 13.45
C PHE A 59 10.37 -5.15 14.81
N ALA A 60 9.76 -5.59 15.92
CA ALA A 60 10.15 -5.14 17.25
C ALA A 60 11.58 -5.57 17.61
N GLU A 61 11.95 -6.79 17.25
CA GLU A 61 13.28 -7.33 17.48
C GLU A 61 14.33 -6.67 16.57
N ALA A 62 13.96 -6.42 15.31
CA ALA A 62 14.82 -5.67 14.38
C ALA A 62 15.12 -4.26 14.90
N ILE A 63 14.09 -3.53 15.31
CA ILE A 63 14.22 -2.19 15.89
C ILE A 63 15.10 -2.23 17.13
N THR A 64 14.87 -3.19 18.03
CA THR A 64 15.67 -3.33 19.24
C THR A 64 17.16 -3.49 18.93
N LEU A 65 17.53 -4.33 17.96
CA LEU A 65 18.92 -4.50 17.55
C LEU A 65 19.52 -3.25 16.93
N HIS A 66 18.79 -2.59 16.05
CA HIS A 66 19.26 -1.34 15.43
C HIS A 66 19.37 -0.20 16.45
N GLU A 67 18.42 -0.06 17.39
CA GLU A 67 18.46 0.92 18.49
C GLU A 67 19.62 0.65 19.47
N GLN A 68 20.04 -0.60 19.65
CA GLN A 68 21.23 -0.94 20.40
C GLN A 68 22.53 -0.65 19.64
N ASN A 69 22.57 -0.90 18.33
CA ASN A 69 23.74 -0.69 17.51
C ASN A 69 24.07 0.78 17.29
N LEU A 70 23.07 1.59 16.97
CA LEU A 70 23.29 2.98 16.55
C LEU A 70 24.07 3.82 17.58
N PRO A 71 23.73 3.83 18.88
CA PRO A 71 24.50 4.59 19.88
C PRO A 71 25.95 4.11 19.99
N ILE A 72 26.21 2.82 19.81
CA ILE A 72 27.57 2.26 19.84
C ILE A 72 28.36 2.74 18.62
N CYS A 73 27.75 2.73 17.43
CA CYS A 73 28.37 3.29 16.23
C CYS A 73 28.67 4.78 16.40
N GLU A 74 27.74 5.55 16.97
CA GLU A 74 27.93 6.98 17.25
C GLU A 74 29.06 7.25 18.24
N ASP A 75 29.19 6.44 19.30
CA ASP A 75 30.24 6.55 20.31
C ASP A 75 31.63 6.18 19.77
N MET A 76 31.71 5.09 18.99
CA MET A 76 32.99 4.54 18.52
C MET A 76 33.52 5.17 17.25
N LEU A 77 32.65 5.43 16.30
CA LEU A 77 33.02 5.91 14.96
C LEU A 77 32.72 7.40 14.77
N GLY A 78 31.84 7.93 15.60
CA GLY A 78 31.29 9.28 15.47
C GLY A 78 30.02 9.31 14.62
N PRO A 79 29.21 10.39 14.79
CA PRO A 79 27.94 10.54 14.09
C PRO A 79 28.11 10.68 12.56
N ASP A 80 29.27 11.08 12.10
CA ASP A 80 29.62 11.43 10.73
C ASP A 80 30.23 10.25 9.94
N HIS A 81 30.46 9.12 10.60
CA HIS A 81 31.03 7.95 9.94
C HIS A 81 30.04 7.29 8.99
N ALA A 82 30.53 6.76 7.86
CA ALA A 82 29.67 6.12 6.84
C ALA A 82 28.81 4.99 7.42
N ASP A 83 29.38 4.14 8.28
CA ASP A 83 28.67 3.00 8.88
C ASP A 83 27.62 3.48 9.90
N THR A 84 27.87 4.58 10.63
CA THR A 84 26.88 5.19 11.53
C THR A 84 25.70 5.76 10.74
N MET A 85 25.98 6.44 9.62
CA MET A 85 24.96 6.94 8.73
C MET A 85 24.15 5.80 8.06
N GLN A 86 24.81 4.68 7.74
CA GLN A 86 24.10 3.50 7.22
C GLN A 86 23.20 2.86 8.28
N SER A 87 23.70 2.70 9.52
CA SER A 87 22.88 2.17 10.64
C SER A 87 21.63 3.02 10.90
N ARG A 88 21.70 4.37 10.68
CA ARG A 88 20.53 5.23 10.77
C ARG A 88 19.53 4.95 9.65
N ASP A 89 20.00 4.77 8.42
CA ASP A 89 19.11 4.44 7.31
C ASP A 89 18.43 3.08 7.52
N ASP A 90 19.16 2.08 8.00
CA ASP A 90 18.62 0.74 8.28
C ASP A 90 17.57 0.77 9.41
N LEU A 91 17.83 1.53 10.49
CA LEU A 91 16.82 1.76 11.54
C LEU A 91 15.58 2.49 11.00
N GLY A 92 15.76 3.48 10.12
CA GLY A 92 14.66 4.17 9.47
C GLY A 92 13.79 3.24 8.61
N VAL A 93 14.41 2.32 7.90
CA VAL A 93 13.70 1.26 7.15
C VAL A 93 12.92 0.34 8.09
N ALA A 94 13.52 -0.06 9.23
CA ALA A 94 12.86 -0.89 10.22
C ALA A 94 11.63 -0.18 10.84
N TYR A 95 11.76 1.11 11.21
CA TYR A 95 10.63 1.92 11.68
C TYR A 95 9.50 2.00 10.65
N ARG A 96 9.83 2.27 9.39
CA ARG A 96 8.83 2.33 8.31
C ARG A 96 8.10 0.99 8.16
N SER A 97 8.83 -0.13 8.20
CA SER A 97 8.26 -1.47 8.08
C SER A 97 7.37 -1.85 9.27
N ALA A 98 7.68 -1.31 10.45
CA ALA A 98 6.85 -1.44 11.67
C ALA A 98 5.65 -0.48 11.71
N GLY A 99 5.39 0.28 10.64
CA GLY A 99 4.32 1.29 10.61
C GLY A 99 4.62 2.58 11.36
N ARG A 100 5.85 2.74 11.88
CA ARG A 100 6.34 3.94 12.59
C ARG A 100 6.90 4.96 11.60
N ALA A 101 6.09 5.34 10.61
CA ALA A 101 6.54 6.17 9.49
C ALA A 101 7.03 7.57 9.92
N ALA A 102 6.45 8.15 10.97
CA ALA A 102 6.89 9.44 11.50
C ALA A 102 8.32 9.38 12.08
N ASP A 103 8.64 8.32 12.81
CA ASP A 103 9.99 8.10 13.36
C ASP A 103 11.00 7.89 12.23
N ALA A 104 10.62 7.14 11.19
CA ALA A 104 11.45 6.93 10.00
C ALA A 104 11.73 8.25 9.28
N VAL A 105 10.73 9.12 9.11
CA VAL A 105 10.90 10.46 8.50
C VAL A 105 11.90 11.28 9.31
N ALA A 106 11.70 11.42 10.63
CA ALA A 106 12.58 12.22 11.47
C ALA A 106 14.04 11.73 11.44
N LEU A 107 14.24 10.41 11.42
CA LEU A 107 15.57 9.80 11.37
C LEU A 107 16.25 10.03 10.02
N HIS A 108 15.54 9.81 8.91
CA HIS A 108 16.08 10.06 7.57
C HIS A 108 16.32 11.54 7.28
N GLU A 109 15.48 12.47 7.78
CA GLU A 109 15.71 13.93 7.65
C GLU A 109 17.02 14.34 8.31
N ARG A 110 17.26 13.87 9.54
CA ARG A 110 18.53 14.10 10.25
C ARG A 110 19.73 13.53 9.49
N ASN A 111 19.60 12.30 8.98
CA ASN A 111 20.67 11.63 8.25
C ASN A 111 20.94 12.30 6.90
N LEU A 112 19.90 12.74 6.20
CA LEU A 112 20.02 13.44 4.92
C LEU A 112 20.75 14.77 5.08
N ALA A 113 20.36 15.59 6.07
CA ALA A 113 21.01 16.87 6.34
C ALA A 113 22.52 16.70 6.63
N LEU A 114 22.89 15.66 7.38
CA LEU A 114 24.28 15.34 7.68
C LEU A 114 25.04 14.90 6.42
N ARG A 115 24.48 14.00 5.61
CA ARG A 115 25.11 13.55 4.35
C ARG A 115 25.25 14.68 3.33
N GLU A 116 24.26 15.57 3.21
CA GLU A 116 24.34 16.74 2.34
C GLU A 116 25.47 17.70 2.75
N HIS A 117 25.63 17.89 4.06
CA HIS A 117 26.72 18.73 4.59
C HIS A 117 28.11 18.14 4.36
N LEU A 118 28.28 16.82 4.58
CA LEU A 118 29.58 16.17 4.55
C LEU A 118 30.00 15.69 3.15
N LEU A 119 29.06 15.17 2.38
CA LEU A 119 29.30 14.48 1.11
C LEU A 119 28.79 15.26 -0.10
N GLY A 120 27.92 16.24 0.14
CA GLY A 120 27.20 16.95 -0.92
C GLY A 120 25.92 16.27 -1.36
N SER A 121 25.06 17.02 -2.04
CA SER A 121 23.73 16.58 -2.52
C SER A 121 23.82 15.46 -3.55
N ASP A 122 24.89 15.41 -4.32
CA ASP A 122 25.09 14.53 -5.48
C ASP A 122 25.74 13.19 -5.11
N HIS A 123 26.21 13.04 -3.89
CA HIS A 123 26.86 11.81 -3.47
C HIS A 123 25.88 10.63 -3.48
N PRO A 124 26.24 9.43 -3.99
CA PRO A 124 25.34 8.28 -4.08
C PRO A 124 24.62 7.93 -2.76
N GLY A 125 25.35 8.00 -1.63
CA GLY A 125 24.75 7.80 -0.30
C GLY A 125 23.70 8.85 0.06
N THR A 126 23.91 10.11 -0.30
CA THR A 126 22.93 11.21 -0.08
C THR A 126 21.68 10.99 -0.91
N VAL A 127 21.86 10.59 -2.18
CA VAL A 127 20.75 10.26 -3.09
C VAL A 127 19.93 9.09 -2.55
N THR A 128 20.59 8.04 -2.02
CA THR A 128 19.91 6.89 -1.40
C THR A 128 19.09 7.31 -0.17
N THR A 129 19.69 8.07 0.76
CA THR A 129 18.97 8.54 1.97
C THR A 129 17.78 9.45 1.61
N ARG A 130 17.92 10.31 0.58
CA ARG A 130 16.80 11.13 0.05
C ARG A 130 15.67 10.27 -0.49
N ALA A 131 15.98 9.18 -1.18
CA ALA A 131 14.98 8.23 -1.66
C ALA A 131 14.32 7.47 -0.49
N CYS A 132 15.08 7.07 0.54
CA CYS A 132 14.53 6.44 1.75
C CYS A 132 13.61 7.38 2.52
N LEU A 133 14.01 8.66 2.70
CA LEU A 133 13.16 9.69 3.29
C LEU A 133 11.84 9.84 2.52
N ALA A 134 11.91 9.93 1.22
CA ALA A 134 10.71 10.06 0.39
C ALA A 134 9.78 8.83 0.51
N CYS A 135 10.32 7.62 0.60
CA CYS A 135 9.54 6.42 0.87
C CYS A 135 8.90 6.45 2.27
N ALA A 136 9.60 6.96 3.28
CA ALA A 136 9.05 7.14 4.62
C ALA A 136 7.94 8.21 4.66
N GLN A 137 8.13 9.33 3.97
CA GLN A 137 7.11 10.38 3.79
C GLN A 137 5.86 9.84 3.09
N HIS A 138 6.04 8.99 2.06
CA HIS A 138 4.92 8.31 1.41
C HIS A 138 4.15 7.43 2.40
N ALA A 139 4.84 6.62 3.20
CA ALA A 139 4.22 5.78 4.23
C ALA A 139 3.53 6.62 5.33
N ALA A 140 4.05 7.81 5.63
CA ALA A 140 3.44 8.79 6.54
C ALA A 140 2.24 9.55 5.92
N GLY A 141 1.82 9.19 4.68
CA GLY A 141 0.70 9.86 4.01
C GLY A 141 1.01 11.26 3.48
N GLN A 142 2.27 11.55 3.20
CA GLN A 142 2.77 12.83 2.69
C GLN A 142 3.20 12.71 1.21
N PRO A 143 2.26 12.57 0.26
CA PRO A 143 2.62 12.28 -1.14
C PRO A 143 3.37 13.43 -1.84
N GLY A 144 3.11 14.68 -1.46
CA GLY A 144 3.77 15.85 -2.05
C GLY A 144 5.29 15.85 -1.80
N PRO A 145 5.74 15.87 -0.53
CA PRO A 145 7.16 15.73 -0.19
C PRO A 145 7.81 14.48 -0.76
N ALA A 146 7.12 13.33 -0.71
CA ALA A 146 7.62 12.07 -1.25
C ALA A 146 7.90 12.15 -2.77
N LEU A 147 6.99 12.75 -3.55
CA LEU A 147 7.19 12.97 -4.98
C LEU A 147 8.40 13.87 -5.24
N ALA A 148 8.46 15.04 -4.58
CA ALA A 148 9.56 15.98 -4.75
C ALA A 148 10.92 15.33 -4.41
N GLY A 149 10.98 14.56 -3.32
CA GLY A 149 12.18 13.84 -2.90
C GLY A 149 12.63 12.78 -3.92
N LEU A 150 11.71 11.97 -4.44
CA LEU A 150 12.04 10.94 -5.44
C LEU A 150 12.35 11.53 -6.82
N GLU A 151 11.67 12.59 -7.26
CA GLU A 151 11.97 13.31 -8.50
C GLU A 151 13.39 13.88 -8.45
N SER A 152 13.76 14.55 -7.33
CA SER A 152 15.13 15.06 -7.11
C SER A 152 16.16 13.93 -7.05
N ALA A 153 15.91 12.88 -6.26
CA ALA A 153 16.83 11.76 -6.12
C ALA A 153 17.07 11.05 -7.47
N LEU A 154 16.02 10.87 -8.28
CA LEU A 154 16.14 10.27 -9.60
C LEU A 154 16.93 11.17 -10.55
N ALA A 155 16.65 12.46 -10.57
CA ALA A 155 17.37 13.42 -11.42
C ALA A 155 18.87 13.47 -11.09
N ASP A 156 19.22 13.45 -9.79
CA ASP A 156 20.62 13.41 -9.34
C ASP A 156 21.29 12.08 -9.71
N ALA A 157 20.62 10.94 -9.48
CA ALA A 157 21.14 9.63 -9.85
C ALA A 157 21.37 9.51 -11.36
N GLU A 158 20.42 9.95 -12.19
CA GLU A 158 20.54 9.93 -13.66
C GLU A 158 21.64 10.86 -14.18
N ARG A 159 21.81 12.05 -13.57
CA ARG A 159 22.83 13.01 -13.92
C ARG A 159 24.24 12.56 -13.57
N VAL A 160 24.43 11.99 -12.38
CA VAL A 160 25.76 11.62 -11.85
C VAL A 160 26.21 10.24 -12.32
N LEU A 161 25.30 9.28 -12.34
CA LEU A 161 25.60 7.88 -12.60
C LEU A 161 25.10 7.39 -13.98
N GLY A 162 24.20 8.14 -14.58
CA GLY A 162 23.52 7.76 -15.81
C GLY A 162 22.17 7.06 -15.58
N PRO A 163 21.26 7.13 -16.60
CA PRO A 163 19.89 6.64 -16.46
C PRO A 163 19.78 5.11 -16.33
N GLU A 164 20.82 4.39 -16.72
CA GLU A 164 20.89 2.93 -16.69
C GLU A 164 21.57 2.37 -15.42
N HIS A 165 22.08 3.26 -14.58
CA HIS A 165 22.81 2.82 -13.40
C HIS A 165 21.89 2.04 -12.42
N PRO A 166 22.38 0.95 -11.79
CA PRO A 166 21.59 0.12 -10.87
C PRO A 166 20.89 0.89 -9.74
N GLN A 167 21.47 2.01 -9.30
CA GLN A 167 20.86 2.86 -8.26
C GLN A 167 19.67 3.69 -8.78
N ALA A 168 19.66 4.10 -10.05
CA ALA A 168 18.56 4.89 -10.63
C ALA A 168 17.27 4.05 -10.80
N THR A 169 17.39 2.76 -11.11
CA THR A 169 16.25 1.90 -11.41
C THR A 169 15.29 1.69 -10.22
N PRO A 170 15.73 1.39 -8.97
CA PRO A 170 14.82 1.30 -7.83
C PRO A 170 14.19 2.65 -7.49
N ILE A 171 14.93 3.77 -7.58
CA ILE A 171 14.36 5.12 -7.35
C ILE A 171 13.25 5.41 -8.35
N ARG A 172 13.45 5.08 -9.64
CA ARG A 172 12.43 5.23 -10.69
C ARG A 172 11.20 4.36 -10.43
N GLY A 173 11.38 3.13 -9.94
CA GLY A 173 10.31 2.23 -9.55
C GLY A 173 9.50 2.76 -8.36
N ASN A 174 10.18 3.28 -7.34
CA ASN A 174 9.53 3.92 -6.18
C ASN A 174 8.76 5.19 -6.60
N LEU A 175 9.37 6.03 -7.45
CA LEU A 175 8.69 7.21 -7.99
C LEU A 175 7.41 6.84 -8.76
N ALA A 176 7.47 5.81 -9.60
CA ALA A 176 6.30 5.32 -10.32
C ALA A 176 5.19 4.83 -9.36
N THR A 177 5.57 4.15 -8.29
CA THR A 177 4.62 3.70 -7.24
C THR A 177 3.98 4.89 -6.53
N VAL A 178 4.74 5.92 -6.18
CA VAL A 178 4.22 7.12 -5.52
C VAL A 178 3.35 7.94 -6.48
N TYR A 179 3.69 8.03 -7.78
CA TYR A 179 2.78 8.60 -8.79
C TYR A 179 1.44 7.88 -8.83
N GLY A 180 1.46 6.53 -8.80
CA GLY A 180 0.24 5.72 -8.79
C GLY A 180 -0.65 6.02 -7.58
N SER A 181 -0.07 6.06 -6.39
CA SER A 181 -0.80 6.37 -5.15
C SER A 181 -1.26 7.84 -5.06
N ALA A 182 -0.53 8.76 -5.69
CA ALA A 182 -0.95 10.17 -5.85
C ALA A 182 -2.01 10.38 -6.96
N GLY A 183 -2.47 9.29 -7.61
CA GLY A 183 -3.46 9.36 -8.68
C GLY A 183 -2.91 9.83 -10.04
N ARG A 184 -1.61 10.01 -10.16
CA ARG A 184 -0.89 10.38 -11.39
C ARG A 184 -0.61 9.12 -12.22
N ILE A 185 -1.68 8.40 -12.62
CA ILE A 185 -1.59 7.04 -13.19
C ILE A 185 -0.82 7.04 -14.53
N ALA A 186 -0.98 8.05 -15.36
CA ALA A 186 -0.27 8.14 -16.65
C ALA A 186 1.24 8.25 -16.45
N GLU A 187 1.67 9.06 -15.48
CA GLU A 187 3.09 9.20 -15.14
C GLU A 187 3.65 7.93 -14.47
N ALA A 188 2.84 7.25 -13.64
CA ALA A 188 3.22 5.95 -13.08
C ALA A 188 3.50 4.92 -14.20
N ILE A 189 2.60 4.81 -15.18
CA ILE A 189 2.77 3.93 -16.34
C ILE A 189 4.04 4.31 -17.11
N ALA A 190 4.22 5.58 -17.44
CA ALA A 190 5.38 6.04 -18.21
C ALA A 190 6.71 5.73 -17.50
N LYS A 191 6.78 5.90 -16.17
CA LYS A 191 7.99 5.60 -15.40
C LYS A 191 8.25 4.10 -15.26
N HIS A 192 7.22 3.28 -15.06
CA HIS A 192 7.37 1.82 -15.04
C HIS A 192 7.76 1.28 -16.43
N ASP A 193 7.19 1.80 -17.51
CA ASP A 193 7.52 1.41 -18.88
C ASP A 193 8.98 1.74 -19.20
N GLN A 194 9.41 2.97 -18.91
CA GLN A 194 10.82 3.36 -19.02
C GLN A 194 11.75 2.45 -18.23
N ASN A 195 11.37 2.12 -16.99
CA ASN A 195 12.17 1.26 -16.11
C ASN A 195 12.28 -0.17 -16.67
N LEU A 196 11.16 -0.71 -17.17
CA LEU A 196 11.12 -2.04 -17.78
C LEU A 196 12.02 -2.09 -19.04
N ALA A 197 11.88 -1.12 -19.95
CA ALA A 197 12.68 -1.06 -21.18
C ALA A 197 14.19 -0.99 -20.91
N ILE A 198 14.62 -0.21 -19.91
CA ILE A 198 16.03 -0.15 -19.50
C ILE A 198 16.50 -1.52 -18.98
N ARG A 199 15.75 -2.12 -18.06
CA ARG A 199 16.15 -3.39 -17.46
C ARG A 199 16.14 -4.55 -18.45
N GLU A 200 15.17 -4.63 -19.36
CA GLU A 200 15.17 -5.67 -20.40
C GLU A 200 16.41 -5.60 -21.28
N ARG A 201 16.89 -4.39 -21.57
CA ARG A 201 18.09 -4.17 -22.38
C ARG A 201 19.39 -4.43 -21.61
N VAL A 202 19.47 -4.01 -20.33
CA VAL A 202 20.72 -4.07 -19.53
C VAL A 202 20.85 -5.42 -18.81
N ASP A 203 19.79 -5.86 -18.15
CA ASP A 203 19.82 -7.01 -17.25
C ASP A 203 19.22 -8.27 -17.91
N GLY A 204 18.44 -8.10 -18.98
CA GLY A 204 17.74 -9.17 -19.69
C GLY A 204 16.33 -9.45 -19.15
N PRO A 205 15.50 -10.22 -19.90
CA PRO A 205 14.07 -10.41 -19.62
C PRO A 205 13.76 -11.24 -18.36
N ASP A 206 14.66 -12.10 -17.95
CA ASP A 206 14.50 -13.01 -16.79
C ASP A 206 15.24 -12.52 -15.53
N ASP A 207 15.87 -11.33 -15.57
CA ASP A 207 16.46 -10.74 -14.37
C ASP A 207 15.38 -10.42 -13.32
N PRO A 208 15.60 -10.70 -12.02
CA PRO A 208 14.62 -10.42 -10.96
C PRO A 208 14.11 -8.98 -10.93
N GLY A 209 14.99 -8.00 -11.18
CA GLY A 209 14.61 -6.59 -11.24
C GLY A 209 13.80 -6.24 -12.48
N THR A 210 14.05 -6.91 -13.62
CA THR A 210 13.23 -6.80 -14.83
C THR A 210 11.83 -7.36 -14.57
N LEU A 211 11.74 -8.52 -13.94
CA LEU A 211 10.47 -9.12 -13.55
C LEU A 211 9.70 -8.27 -12.54
N ALA A 212 10.42 -7.60 -11.61
CA ALA A 212 9.81 -6.63 -10.69
C ALA A 212 9.25 -5.40 -11.43
N SER A 213 9.98 -4.88 -12.42
CA SER A 213 9.52 -3.74 -13.24
C SER A 213 8.28 -4.11 -14.08
N ARG A 214 8.26 -5.33 -14.65
CA ARG A 214 7.12 -5.87 -15.39
C ARG A 214 5.89 -6.02 -14.50
N HIS A 215 6.07 -6.54 -13.28
CA HIS A 215 5.02 -6.59 -12.26
C HIS A 215 4.48 -5.19 -11.91
N GLY A 216 5.36 -4.21 -11.68
CA GLY A 216 4.98 -2.82 -11.39
C GLY A 216 4.18 -2.18 -12.51
N LEU A 217 4.58 -2.38 -13.78
CA LEU A 217 3.86 -1.89 -14.94
C LEU A 217 2.47 -2.55 -15.06
N GLY A 218 2.37 -3.85 -14.83
CA GLY A 218 1.10 -4.57 -14.82
C GLY A 218 0.13 -4.02 -13.77
N LYS A 219 0.61 -3.74 -12.55
CA LYS A 219 -0.18 -3.08 -11.51
C LYS A 219 -0.63 -1.67 -11.91
N ALA A 220 0.22 -0.89 -12.54
CA ALA A 220 -0.12 0.46 -13.00
C ALA A 220 -1.20 0.43 -14.08
N TYR A 221 -1.15 -0.50 -15.04
CA TYR A 221 -2.23 -0.72 -16.00
C TYR A 221 -3.53 -1.17 -15.34
N ALA A 222 -3.45 -2.06 -14.34
CA ALA A 222 -4.63 -2.47 -13.58
C ALA A 222 -5.29 -1.28 -12.85
N ALA A 223 -4.50 -0.41 -12.24
CA ALA A 223 -4.97 0.82 -11.61
C ALA A 223 -5.61 1.80 -12.62
N ALA A 224 -5.13 1.80 -13.86
CA ALA A 224 -5.74 2.53 -14.99
C ALA A 224 -7.03 1.87 -15.52
N GLY A 225 -7.43 0.70 -15.00
CA GLY A 225 -8.54 -0.10 -15.54
C GLY A 225 -8.25 -0.76 -16.90
N ARG A 226 -7.00 -0.75 -17.35
CA ARG A 226 -6.50 -1.34 -18.60
C ARG A 226 -6.17 -2.83 -18.37
N LEU A 227 -7.19 -3.63 -18.04
CA LEU A 227 -7.00 -5.03 -17.63
C LEU A 227 -6.43 -5.91 -18.76
N VAL A 228 -6.71 -5.59 -20.03
CA VAL A 228 -6.18 -6.29 -21.20
C VAL A 228 -4.65 -6.15 -21.29
N ASP A 229 -4.12 -4.99 -20.90
CA ASP A 229 -2.67 -4.75 -20.88
C ASP A 229 -2.03 -5.27 -19.58
N ALA A 230 -2.75 -5.26 -18.48
CA ALA A 230 -2.26 -5.68 -17.17
C ALA A 230 -2.04 -7.20 -17.06
N VAL A 231 -3.01 -7.99 -17.55
CA VAL A 231 -3.00 -9.46 -17.39
C VAL A 231 -1.73 -10.09 -17.97
N PRO A 232 -1.35 -9.88 -19.25
CA PRO A 232 -0.18 -10.55 -19.81
C PRO A 232 1.13 -10.17 -19.12
N LEU A 233 1.26 -8.94 -18.63
CA LEU A 233 2.45 -8.49 -17.89
C LEU A 233 2.57 -9.20 -16.54
N LEU A 234 1.45 -9.34 -15.81
CA LEU A 234 1.44 -10.01 -14.52
C LEU A 234 1.61 -11.53 -14.66
N GLU A 235 1.04 -12.15 -15.71
CA GLU A 235 1.27 -13.56 -16.04
C GLU A 235 2.75 -13.82 -16.33
N GLN A 236 3.38 -12.99 -17.17
CA GLN A 236 4.82 -13.08 -17.48
C GLN A 236 5.68 -12.86 -16.23
N ALA A 237 5.34 -11.88 -15.40
CA ALA A 237 6.07 -11.63 -14.17
C ALA A 237 5.96 -12.79 -13.17
N ALA A 238 4.77 -13.35 -12.96
CA ALA A 238 4.56 -14.48 -12.07
C ALA A 238 5.28 -15.74 -12.57
N ALA A 239 5.12 -16.08 -13.86
CA ALA A 239 5.78 -17.24 -14.47
C ALA A 239 7.32 -17.07 -14.49
N GLY A 240 7.82 -15.89 -14.84
CA GLY A 240 9.27 -15.61 -14.85
C GLY A 240 9.86 -15.72 -13.44
N ARG A 241 9.24 -15.11 -12.44
CA ARG A 241 9.66 -15.22 -11.03
C ARG A 241 9.60 -16.67 -10.53
N GLY A 242 8.55 -17.43 -10.89
CA GLY A 242 8.46 -18.87 -10.55
C GLY A 242 9.64 -19.67 -11.10
N ARG A 243 10.06 -19.41 -12.36
CA ARG A 243 11.23 -20.08 -12.95
C ARG A 243 12.56 -19.67 -12.31
N VAL A 244 12.74 -18.37 -12.01
CA VAL A 244 14.03 -17.81 -11.58
C VAL A 244 14.22 -17.87 -10.07
N LEU A 245 13.18 -17.54 -9.31
CA LEU A 245 13.23 -17.43 -7.84
C LEU A 245 12.59 -18.64 -7.15
N GLY A 246 11.88 -19.49 -7.88
CA GLY A 246 11.08 -20.57 -7.32
C GLY A 246 9.63 -20.21 -7.12
N GLU A 247 8.76 -21.24 -7.17
CA GLU A 247 7.30 -21.10 -7.07
C GLU A 247 6.86 -20.58 -5.69
N ASP A 248 7.65 -20.88 -4.67
CA ASP A 248 7.42 -20.54 -3.26
C ASP A 248 8.11 -19.24 -2.83
N SER A 249 8.77 -18.51 -3.75
CA SER A 249 9.43 -17.24 -3.43
C SER A 249 8.42 -16.16 -3.07
N PRO A 250 8.70 -15.29 -2.06
CA PRO A 250 7.85 -14.15 -1.70
C PRO A 250 7.41 -13.31 -2.90
N ASP A 251 8.37 -12.99 -3.75
CA ASP A 251 8.14 -12.21 -4.97
C ASP A 251 7.23 -12.91 -5.98
N THR A 252 7.33 -14.25 -6.09
CA THR A 252 6.45 -15.04 -6.94
C THR A 252 5.02 -15.02 -6.40
N LEU A 253 4.87 -15.24 -5.08
CA LEU A 253 3.58 -15.23 -4.41
C LEU A 253 2.91 -13.85 -4.49
N ALA A 254 3.67 -12.76 -4.32
CA ALA A 254 3.18 -11.39 -4.50
C ALA A 254 2.70 -11.11 -5.93
N SER A 255 3.41 -11.66 -6.96
CA SER A 255 2.98 -11.55 -8.36
C SER A 255 1.70 -12.33 -8.63
N ARG A 256 1.56 -13.52 -8.06
CA ARG A 256 0.34 -14.35 -8.16
C ARG A 256 -0.84 -13.66 -7.50
N SER A 257 -0.68 -13.10 -6.29
CA SER A 257 -1.74 -12.34 -5.62
C SER A 257 -2.18 -11.13 -6.44
N SER A 258 -1.23 -10.36 -7.00
CA SER A 258 -1.56 -9.24 -7.88
C SER A 258 -2.29 -9.67 -9.15
N LEU A 259 -1.90 -10.79 -9.77
CA LEU A 259 -2.58 -11.36 -10.94
C LEU A 259 -4.02 -11.79 -10.58
N ALA A 260 -4.19 -12.47 -9.44
CA ALA A 260 -5.50 -12.89 -8.96
C ALA A 260 -6.43 -11.69 -8.67
N ALA A 261 -5.89 -10.59 -8.11
CA ALA A 261 -6.64 -9.35 -7.92
C ALA A 261 -7.10 -8.73 -9.25
N VAL A 262 -6.29 -8.84 -10.31
CA VAL A 262 -6.65 -8.38 -11.66
C VAL A 262 -7.70 -9.32 -12.27
N TYR A 263 -7.60 -10.63 -12.10
CA TYR A 263 -8.65 -11.57 -12.50
C TYR A 263 -9.99 -11.28 -11.81
N SER A 264 -9.98 -10.99 -10.50
CA SER A 264 -11.17 -10.52 -9.77
C SER A 264 -11.77 -9.26 -10.39
N SER A 265 -10.92 -8.30 -10.77
CA SER A 265 -11.36 -7.04 -11.39
C SER A 265 -11.90 -7.23 -12.81
N ALA A 266 -11.42 -8.26 -13.51
CA ALA A 266 -11.91 -8.67 -14.83
C ALA A 266 -13.22 -9.50 -14.77
N GLY A 267 -13.69 -9.85 -13.57
CA GLY A 267 -14.87 -10.68 -13.38
C GLY A 267 -14.60 -12.18 -13.49
N TRP A 268 -13.34 -12.63 -13.51
CA TRP A 268 -12.95 -14.03 -13.56
C TRP A 268 -12.81 -14.61 -12.15
N SER A 269 -13.93 -14.58 -11.41
CA SER A 269 -13.94 -14.85 -9.96
C SER A 269 -13.37 -16.21 -9.59
N ASP A 270 -13.73 -17.28 -10.34
CA ASP A 270 -13.24 -18.63 -10.04
C ASP A 270 -11.72 -18.74 -10.18
N ARG A 271 -11.15 -18.16 -11.25
CA ARG A 271 -9.70 -18.12 -11.45
C ARG A 271 -8.99 -17.32 -10.38
N ALA A 272 -9.59 -16.20 -9.98
CA ALA A 272 -9.04 -15.33 -8.94
C ALA A 272 -8.99 -16.06 -7.59
N ILE A 273 -10.10 -16.68 -7.20
CA ILE A 273 -10.21 -17.44 -5.95
C ILE A 273 -9.22 -18.61 -5.93
N ALA A 274 -9.18 -19.41 -6.98
CA ALA A 274 -8.26 -20.54 -7.07
C ALA A 274 -6.79 -20.09 -6.93
N LEU A 275 -6.38 -19.04 -7.67
CA LEU A 275 -5.01 -18.54 -7.60
C LEU A 275 -4.67 -17.92 -6.23
N HIS A 276 -5.62 -17.25 -5.58
CA HIS A 276 -5.42 -16.76 -4.21
C HIS A 276 -5.34 -17.91 -3.20
N GLN A 277 -6.17 -18.96 -3.32
CA GLN A 277 -6.09 -20.14 -2.45
C GLN A 277 -4.73 -20.84 -2.56
N ASP A 278 -4.25 -21.06 -3.78
CA ASP A 278 -2.92 -21.64 -4.02
C ASP A 278 -1.81 -20.75 -3.44
N THR A 279 -1.94 -19.43 -3.58
CA THR A 279 -0.97 -18.47 -3.04
C THR A 279 -0.96 -18.49 -1.51
N VAL A 280 -2.12 -18.54 -0.85
CA VAL A 280 -2.23 -18.64 0.61
C VAL A 280 -1.63 -19.95 1.10
N ALA A 281 -1.97 -21.09 0.48
CA ALA A 281 -1.44 -22.40 0.87
C ALA A 281 0.09 -22.47 0.73
N ALA A 282 0.64 -21.90 -0.34
CA ALA A 282 2.09 -21.80 -0.51
C ALA A 282 2.72 -20.90 0.56
N ALA A 283 2.12 -19.74 0.86
CA ALA A 283 2.61 -18.82 1.88
C ALA A 283 2.57 -19.43 3.29
N GLU A 284 1.52 -20.17 3.64
CA GLU A 284 1.40 -20.90 4.89
C GLU A 284 2.51 -21.93 5.07
N LYS A 285 2.80 -22.66 4.01
CA LYS A 285 3.90 -23.65 3.99
C LYS A 285 5.27 -23.00 4.12
N VAL A 286 5.48 -21.84 3.47
CA VAL A 286 6.79 -21.18 3.39
C VAL A 286 7.08 -20.34 4.61
N PHE A 287 6.14 -19.52 5.02
CA PHE A 287 6.33 -18.49 6.07
C PHE A 287 5.63 -18.87 7.38
N GLY A 288 4.68 -19.81 7.34
CA GLY A 288 3.78 -20.11 8.44
C GLY A 288 2.54 -19.21 8.49
N ASP A 289 1.59 -19.65 9.33
CA ASP A 289 0.24 -19.06 9.42
C ASP A 289 0.19 -17.62 9.93
N GLU A 290 1.17 -17.23 10.73
CA GLU A 290 1.20 -15.93 11.42
C GLU A 290 2.10 -14.91 10.74
N HIS A 291 2.74 -15.26 9.63
CA HIS A 291 3.63 -14.34 8.92
C HIS A 291 2.84 -13.19 8.29
N PRO A 292 3.35 -11.93 8.33
CA PRO A 292 2.65 -10.77 7.77
C PRO A 292 2.20 -10.94 6.31
N GLU A 293 3.05 -11.54 5.47
CA GLU A 293 2.71 -11.83 4.06
C GLU A 293 1.58 -12.85 3.94
N THR A 294 1.60 -13.93 4.74
CA THR A 294 0.52 -14.92 4.76
C THR A 294 -0.81 -14.27 5.15
N LEU A 295 -0.79 -13.41 6.17
CA LEU A 295 -1.96 -12.65 6.61
C LEU A 295 -2.41 -11.63 5.55
N ALA A 296 -1.50 -11.07 4.76
CA ALA A 296 -1.84 -10.19 3.64
C ALA A 296 -2.54 -10.98 2.52
N PHE A 297 -2.01 -12.13 2.12
CA PHE A 297 -2.64 -12.98 1.11
C PHE A 297 -4.00 -13.53 1.54
N ARG A 298 -4.20 -13.83 2.84
CA ARG A 298 -5.52 -14.16 3.40
C ARG A 298 -6.52 -13.00 3.24
N ASN A 299 -6.10 -11.75 3.46
CA ASN A 299 -6.94 -10.58 3.21
C ASN A 299 -7.29 -10.43 1.72
N ASP A 300 -6.34 -10.67 0.83
CA ASP A 300 -6.57 -10.62 -0.62
C ASP A 300 -7.57 -11.70 -1.08
N LEU A 301 -7.44 -12.92 -0.54
CA LEU A 301 -8.41 -14.00 -0.77
C LEU A 301 -9.79 -13.64 -0.25
N ALA A 302 -9.88 -13.08 0.95
CA ALA A 302 -11.15 -12.62 1.52
C ALA A 302 -11.79 -11.52 0.68
N ALA A 303 -10.99 -10.61 0.12
CA ALA A 303 -11.48 -9.59 -0.82
C ALA A 303 -12.01 -10.21 -2.12
N ALA A 304 -11.39 -11.28 -2.62
CA ALA A 304 -11.88 -12.03 -3.77
C ALA A 304 -13.21 -12.75 -3.46
N TYR A 305 -13.32 -13.42 -2.31
CA TYR A 305 -14.58 -13.99 -1.84
C TYR A 305 -15.69 -12.93 -1.73
N ALA A 306 -15.37 -11.79 -1.14
CA ALA A 306 -16.33 -10.70 -0.97
C ALA A 306 -16.81 -10.09 -2.31
N ARG A 307 -15.99 -10.11 -3.37
CA ARG A 307 -16.40 -9.69 -4.72
C ARG A 307 -17.26 -10.75 -5.43
N ALA A 308 -17.07 -12.00 -5.07
CA ALA A 308 -17.88 -13.13 -5.57
C ALA A 308 -19.16 -13.36 -4.76
N ASP A 309 -19.52 -12.44 -3.84
CA ASP A 309 -20.65 -12.53 -2.90
C ASP A 309 -20.56 -13.71 -1.91
N LEU A 310 -19.38 -14.33 -1.76
CA LEU A 310 -19.08 -15.39 -0.80
C LEU A 310 -18.72 -14.75 0.56
N THR A 311 -19.69 -14.09 1.18
CA THR A 311 -19.47 -13.26 2.37
C THR A 311 -19.19 -14.06 3.63
N ALA A 312 -19.71 -15.29 3.74
CA ALA A 312 -19.45 -16.18 4.86
C ALA A 312 -17.98 -16.64 4.86
N GLU A 313 -17.46 -17.03 3.71
CA GLU A 313 -16.08 -17.44 3.51
C GLU A 313 -15.12 -16.28 3.77
N ALA A 314 -15.46 -15.09 3.27
CA ALA A 314 -14.68 -13.88 3.56
C ALA A 314 -14.59 -13.59 5.06
N THR A 315 -15.71 -13.68 5.77
CA THR A 315 -15.78 -13.43 7.22
C THR A 315 -14.99 -14.48 8.00
N ALA A 316 -15.18 -15.77 7.69
CA ALA A 316 -14.48 -16.88 8.33
C ALA A 316 -12.95 -16.79 8.21
N LEU A 317 -12.46 -16.18 7.11
CA LEU A 317 -11.03 -15.96 6.90
C LEU A 317 -10.52 -14.70 7.60
N LEU A 318 -11.31 -13.62 7.62
CA LEU A 318 -10.89 -12.33 8.18
C LEU A 318 -10.87 -12.30 9.70
N GLU A 319 -11.80 -12.98 10.39
CA GLU A 319 -11.86 -12.99 11.86
C GLU A 319 -10.55 -13.52 12.48
N PRO A 320 -10.03 -14.71 12.15
CA PRO A 320 -8.77 -15.21 12.69
C PRO A 320 -7.56 -14.39 12.19
N THR A 321 -7.60 -13.87 10.95
CA THR A 321 -6.53 -13.03 10.41
C THR A 321 -6.37 -11.75 11.20
N LEU A 322 -7.47 -11.06 11.52
CA LEU A 322 -7.45 -9.86 12.36
C LEU A 322 -6.94 -10.18 13.78
N ALA A 323 -7.45 -11.22 14.41
CA ALA A 323 -7.01 -11.62 15.75
C ALA A 323 -5.50 -11.90 15.82
N THR A 324 -4.96 -12.54 14.78
CA THR A 324 -3.52 -12.78 14.69
C THR A 324 -2.73 -11.49 14.48
N ARG A 325 -3.18 -10.57 13.61
CA ARG A 325 -2.53 -9.27 13.42
C ARG A 325 -2.57 -8.41 14.69
N GLU A 326 -3.70 -8.38 15.42
CA GLU A 326 -3.79 -7.66 16.70
C GLU A 326 -2.78 -8.20 17.73
N ARG A 327 -2.59 -9.52 17.79
CA ARG A 327 -1.63 -10.16 18.70
C ARG A 327 -0.18 -9.91 18.30
N ARG A 328 0.14 -9.99 16.98
CA ARG A 328 1.52 -9.95 16.48
C ARG A 328 2.04 -8.54 16.21
N LEU A 329 1.21 -7.69 15.63
CA LEU A 329 1.58 -6.35 15.18
C LEU A 329 1.04 -5.25 16.11
N GLY A 330 0.04 -5.60 16.94
CA GLY A 330 -0.69 -4.62 17.73
C GLY A 330 -1.92 -4.05 17.02
N ALA A 331 -2.81 -3.47 17.81
CA ALA A 331 -4.08 -2.90 17.33
C ALA A 331 -3.90 -1.68 16.42
N ASP A 332 -2.77 -1.01 16.55
CA ASP A 332 -2.45 0.27 15.93
C ASP A 332 -1.68 0.13 14.61
N HIS A 333 -1.21 -1.07 14.29
CA HIS A 333 -0.43 -1.30 13.07
C HIS A 333 -1.28 -1.04 11.81
N PRO A 334 -0.75 -0.39 10.77
CA PRO A 334 -1.49 -0.11 9.53
C PRO A 334 -2.19 -1.34 8.93
N ASP A 335 -1.53 -2.50 8.93
CA ASP A 335 -2.11 -3.74 8.40
C ASP A 335 -3.26 -4.27 9.27
N THR A 336 -3.18 -4.08 10.61
CA THR A 336 -4.27 -4.41 11.52
C THR A 336 -5.48 -3.52 11.27
N LEU A 337 -5.25 -2.22 11.08
CA LEU A 337 -6.29 -1.26 10.74
C LEU A 337 -6.95 -1.58 9.38
N ALA A 338 -6.16 -2.02 8.39
CA ALA A 338 -6.68 -2.47 7.09
C ALA A 338 -7.57 -3.71 7.23
N SER A 339 -7.09 -4.78 7.91
CA SER A 339 -7.89 -6.00 8.15
C SER A 339 -9.19 -5.71 8.90
N ARG A 340 -9.16 -4.80 9.88
CA ARG A 340 -10.34 -4.41 10.63
C ARG A 340 -11.36 -3.71 9.73
N ASN A 341 -10.92 -2.86 8.79
CA ASN A 341 -11.79 -2.27 7.79
C ASN A 341 -12.41 -3.33 6.85
N ASP A 342 -11.63 -4.31 6.42
CA ASP A 342 -12.11 -5.38 5.52
C ASP A 342 -13.12 -6.27 6.22
N LEU A 343 -12.89 -6.66 7.48
CA LEU A 343 -13.83 -7.43 8.27
C LEU A 343 -15.13 -6.66 8.52
N ALA A 344 -15.04 -5.38 8.87
CA ALA A 344 -16.22 -4.54 9.06
C ALA A 344 -17.03 -4.40 7.75
N ALA A 345 -16.36 -4.29 6.60
CA ALA A 345 -17.02 -4.28 5.30
C ALA A 345 -17.69 -5.63 4.98
N ALA A 346 -17.09 -6.76 5.37
CA ALA A 346 -17.69 -8.09 5.24
C ALA A 346 -18.93 -8.24 6.15
N TYR A 347 -18.87 -7.80 7.41
CA TYR A 347 -20.03 -7.76 8.31
C TYR A 347 -21.17 -6.91 7.73
N ALA A 348 -20.86 -5.73 7.20
CA ALA A 348 -21.86 -4.88 6.59
C ALA A 348 -22.55 -5.53 5.37
N ARG A 349 -21.87 -6.40 4.62
CA ARG A 349 -22.45 -7.17 3.51
C ARG A 349 -23.30 -8.34 3.97
N SER A 350 -22.89 -9.03 5.03
CA SER A 350 -23.66 -10.14 5.64
C SER A 350 -24.85 -9.68 6.46
N GLY A 351 -25.10 -8.36 6.54
CA GLY A 351 -26.22 -7.79 7.32
C GLY A 351 -25.94 -7.58 8.82
N ARG A 352 -24.72 -7.87 9.28
CA ARG A 352 -24.25 -7.62 10.66
C ARG A 352 -23.86 -6.14 10.82
N ILE A 353 -24.83 -5.23 10.62
CA ILE A 353 -24.57 -3.78 10.47
C ILE A 353 -24.05 -3.15 11.76
N ASP A 354 -24.59 -3.50 12.92
CA ASP A 354 -24.17 -2.94 14.21
C ASP A 354 -22.72 -3.33 14.54
N GLU A 355 -22.33 -4.56 14.25
CA GLU A 355 -20.97 -5.06 14.44
C GLU A 355 -19.99 -4.37 13.47
N ALA A 356 -20.43 -4.13 12.23
CA ALA A 356 -19.64 -3.36 11.27
C ALA A 356 -19.38 -1.93 11.72
N ILE A 357 -20.41 -1.27 12.27
CA ILE A 357 -20.29 0.09 12.82
C ILE A 357 -19.30 0.10 13.98
N ALA A 358 -19.46 -0.80 14.95
CA ALA A 358 -18.57 -0.86 16.12
C ALA A 358 -17.10 -1.06 15.74
N LEU A 359 -16.83 -1.95 14.75
CA LEU A 359 -15.48 -2.14 14.24
C LEU A 359 -14.94 -0.90 13.50
N HIS A 360 -15.76 -0.24 12.69
CA HIS A 360 -15.33 0.98 12.00
C HIS A 360 -15.10 2.15 12.95
N GLU A 361 -15.92 2.31 14.01
CA GLU A 361 -15.73 3.33 15.05
C GLU A 361 -14.40 3.13 15.78
N ARG A 362 -14.13 1.89 16.25
CA ARG A 362 -12.84 1.53 16.86
C ARG A 362 -11.67 1.81 15.91
N ASN A 363 -11.80 1.39 14.65
CA ASN A 363 -10.75 1.58 13.66
C ASN A 363 -10.46 3.06 13.37
N LEU A 364 -11.50 3.89 13.30
CA LEU A 364 -11.34 5.34 13.10
C LEU A 364 -10.66 6.01 14.29
N ALA A 365 -11.02 5.60 15.54
CA ALA A 365 -10.40 6.13 16.75
C ALA A 365 -8.90 5.78 16.80
N ASP A 366 -8.55 4.52 16.55
CA ASP A 366 -7.16 4.05 16.58
C ASP A 366 -6.33 4.71 15.46
N ALA A 367 -6.84 4.73 14.22
CA ALA A 367 -6.17 5.38 13.09
C ALA A 367 -5.97 6.89 13.34
N GLY A 368 -6.97 7.56 13.89
CA GLY A 368 -6.87 8.99 14.21
C GLY A 368 -5.80 9.31 15.28
N ARG A 369 -5.68 8.44 16.28
CA ARG A 369 -4.69 8.57 17.36
C ARG A 369 -3.26 8.34 16.88
N VAL A 370 -3.05 7.33 16.03
CA VAL A 370 -1.71 6.86 15.62
C VAL A 370 -1.20 7.56 14.37
N LEU A 371 -2.05 7.69 13.37
CA LEU A 371 -1.68 8.22 12.05
C LEU A 371 -2.06 9.70 11.87
N GLY A 372 -2.94 10.21 12.73
CA GLY A 372 -3.49 11.56 12.60
C GLY A 372 -4.76 11.63 11.75
N ALA A 373 -5.49 12.74 11.89
CA ALA A 373 -6.82 12.93 11.26
C ALA A 373 -6.76 13.00 9.73
N ASP A 374 -5.64 13.47 9.19
CA ASP A 374 -5.43 13.72 7.76
C ASP A 374 -4.82 12.54 7.00
N HIS A 375 -4.42 11.49 7.73
CA HIS A 375 -3.79 10.34 7.09
C HIS A 375 -4.77 9.60 6.16
N PRO A 376 -4.34 9.14 4.96
CA PRO A 376 -5.21 8.45 3.99
C PRO A 376 -6.00 7.29 4.58
N THR A 377 -5.39 6.50 5.47
CA THR A 377 -6.05 5.39 6.19
C THR A 377 -7.16 5.89 7.09
N THR A 378 -6.94 6.97 7.86
CA THR A 378 -7.96 7.57 8.75
C THR A 378 -9.15 8.10 7.95
N LEU A 379 -8.85 8.80 6.84
CA LEU A 379 -9.90 9.30 5.93
C LEU A 379 -10.68 8.16 5.25
N THR A 380 -10.03 7.03 5.00
CA THR A 380 -10.69 5.82 4.46
C THR A 380 -11.58 5.17 5.51
N SER A 381 -11.10 5.01 6.75
CA SER A 381 -11.90 4.48 7.87
C SER A 381 -13.15 5.32 8.11
N ARG A 382 -13.02 6.67 8.09
CA ARG A 382 -14.15 7.59 8.20
C ARG A 382 -15.17 7.42 7.06
N SER A 383 -14.70 7.26 5.83
CA SER A 383 -15.58 7.02 4.67
C SER A 383 -16.33 5.69 4.78
N ASN A 384 -15.67 4.65 5.30
CA ASN A 384 -16.27 3.32 5.49
C ASN A 384 -17.32 3.34 6.60
N LEU A 385 -17.04 4.03 7.71
CA LEU A 385 -18.02 4.24 8.79
C LEU A 385 -19.26 4.98 8.27
N ALA A 386 -19.07 6.05 7.49
CA ALA A 386 -20.18 6.78 6.88
C ALA A 386 -21.04 5.87 5.96
N ALA A 387 -20.40 4.96 5.21
CA ALA A 387 -21.11 3.99 4.39
C ALA A 387 -21.89 2.97 5.24
N ALA A 388 -21.35 2.55 6.39
CA ALA A 388 -22.05 1.68 7.34
C ALA A 388 -23.25 2.39 7.98
N TYR A 389 -23.13 3.66 8.40
CA TYR A 389 -24.26 4.48 8.85
C TYR A 389 -25.34 4.61 7.77
N ALA A 390 -24.94 4.84 6.52
CA ALA A 390 -25.90 4.88 5.43
C ALA A 390 -26.66 3.54 5.29
N ARG A 391 -26.01 2.39 5.46
CA ARG A 391 -26.66 1.07 5.44
C ARG A 391 -27.61 0.88 6.61
N ALA A 392 -27.27 1.36 7.79
CA ALA A 392 -28.11 1.37 9.00
C ALA A 392 -29.30 2.32 8.91
N GLY A 393 -29.44 3.10 7.82
CA GLY A 393 -30.49 4.12 7.68
C GLY A 393 -30.20 5.44 8.40
N ARG A 394 -29.05 5.59 9.04
CA ARG A 394 -28.57 6.82 9.71
C ARG A 394 -28.05 7.82 8.66
N LEU A 395 -28.96 8.25 7.74
CA LEU A 395 -28.58 8.99 6.54
C LEU A 395 -28.04 10.41 6.79
N ALA A 396 -28.52 11.09 7.84
CA ALA A 396 -28.03 12.43 8.20
C ALA A 396 -26.55 12.38 8.63
N GLU A 397 -26.22 11.45 9.51
CA GLU A 397 -24.85 11.22 10.02
C GLU A 397 -23.91 10.77 8.89
N ALA A 398 -24.39 9.88 8.01
CA ALA A 398 -23.64 9.46 6.84
C ALA A 398 -23.29 10.62 5.90
N VAL A 399 -24.24 11.51 5.64
CA VAL A 399 -24.03 12.69 4.80
C VAL A 399 -23.01 13.63 5.43
N GLU A 400 -23.17 13.98 6.71
CA GLU A 400 -22.25 14.85 7.43
C GLU A 400 -20.82 14.29 7.40
N MET A 401 -20.65 13.02 7.73
CA MET A 401 -19.35 12.37 7.76
C MET A 401 -18.70 12.28 6.36
N HIS A 402 -19.48 12.01 5.31
CA HIS A 402 -18.96 12.05 3.93
C HIS A 402 -18.60 13.48 3.49
N GLN A 403 -19.33 14.52 3.93
CA GLN A 403 -18.98 15.92 3.66
C GLN A 403 -17.62 16.28 4.28
N GLN A 404 -17.42 15.95 5.57
CA GLN A 404 -16.16 16.18 6.27
C GLN A 404 -15.00 15.43 5.59
N THR A 405 -15.20 14.15 5.26
CA THR A 405 -14.18 13.34 4.59
C THR A 405 -13.81 13.89 3.21
N LEU A 406 -14.80 14.39 2.45
CA LEU A 406 -14.54 15.01 1.15
C LEU A 406 -13.73 16.29 1.29
N ALA A 407 -14.09 17.18 2.24
CA ALA A 407 -13.38 18.43 2.49
C ALA A 407 -11.92 18.18 2.89
N ASP A 408 -11.68 17.22 3.78
CA ASP A 408 -10.31 16.86 4.19
C ASP A 408 -9.51 16.26 3.03
N ARG A 409 -10.10 15.35 2.23
CA ARG A 409 -9.41 14.79 1.06
C ARG A 409 -9.12 15.85 -0.01
N GLU A 410 -10.00 16.82 -0.22
CA GLU A 410 -9.74 17.94 -1.12
C GLU A 410 -8.55 18.80 -0.66
N ARG A 411 -8.45 19.04 0.63
CA ARG A 411 -7.36 19.80 1.24
C ARG A 411 -6.03 19.04 1.16
N VAL A 412 -6.03 17.73 1.45
CA VAL A 412 -4.81 16.93 1.57
C VAL A 412 -4.31 16.39 0.23
N LEU A 413 -5.23 15.90 -0.61
CA LEU A 413 -4.91 15.19 -1.84
C LEU A 413 -5.28 15.98 -3.11
N GLY A 414 -6.05 17.03 -2.95
CA GLY A 414 -6.59 17.81 -4.08
C GLY A 414 -7.91 17.24 -4.64
N PRO A 415 -8.66 18.10 -5.40
CA PRO A 415 -10.00 17.78 -5.88
C PRO A 415 -10.05 16.69 -6.95
N ASP A 416 -8.96 16.47 -7.67
CA ASP A 416 -8.87 15.52 -8.78
C ASP A 416 -8.27 14.17 -8.39
N HIS A 417 -7.85 14.01 -7.14
CA HIS A 417 -7.31 12.74 -6.68
C HIS A 417 -8.38 11.62 -6.75
N PRO A 418 -8.06 10.39 -7.22
CA PRO A 418 -9.02 9.30 -7.38
C PRO A 418 -9.85 9.00 -6.12
N THR A 419 -9.22 9.03 -4.93
CA THR A 419 -9.93 8.81 -3.66
C THR A 419 -10.82 9.98 -3.27
N THR A 420 -10.46 11.23 -3.60
CA THR A 420 -11.30 12.41 -3.43
C THR A 420 -12.54 12.32 -4.32
N LEU A 421 -12.35 11.92 -5.58
CA LEU A 421 -13.47 11.68 -6.51
C LEU A 421 -14.35 10.52 -6.05
N THR A 422 -13.78 9.52 -5.37
CA THR A 422 -14.55 8.43 -4.75
C THR A 422 -15.37 8.94 -3.55
N SER A 423 -14.82 9.82 -2.71
CA SER A 423 -15.57 10.46 -1.62
C SER A 423 -16.75 11.30 -2.14
N CYS A 424 -16.52 12.07 -3.20
CA CYS A 424 -17.59 12.84 -3.84
C CYS A 424 -18.70 11.94 -4.43
N HIS A 425 -18.32 10.77 -4.99
CA HIS A 425 -19.26 9.75 -5.45
C HIS A 425 -20.10 9.18 -4.30
N ASN A 426 -19.44 8.83 -3.18
CA ASN A 426 -20.11 8.26 -2.01
C ASN A 426 -21.06 9.28 -1.35
N LEU A 427 -20.64 10.54 -1.24
CA LEU A 427 -21.50 11.63 -0.79
C LEU A 427 -22.72 11.80 -1.69
N ALA A 428 -22.52 11.74 -3.02
CA ALA A 428 -23.65 11.80 -3.97
C ALA A 428 -24.63 10.64 -3.77
N ALA A 429 -24.15 9.44 -3.49
CA ALA A 429 -24.99 8.29 -3.17
C ALA A 429 -25.75 8.47 -1.84
N ALA A 430 -25.10 9.02 -0.81
CA ALA A 430 -25.76 9.34 0.47
C ALA A 430 -26.84 10.40 0.30
N TYR A 431 -26.59 11.47 -0.46
CA TYR A 431 -27.60 12.46 -0.82
C TYR A 431 -28.81 11.86 -1.59
N ALA A 432 -28.54 10.94 -2.53
CA ALA A 432 -29.64 10.29 -3.27
C ALA A 432 -30.53 9.47 -2.33
N ARG A 433 -29.94 8.73 -1.38
CA ARG A 433 -30.67 7.93 -0.38
C ARG A 433 -31.44 8.79 0.64
N SER A 434 -30.93 9.97 0.98
CA SER A 434 -31.59 10.94 1.88
C SER A 434 -32.64 11.82 1.14
N GLY A 435 -32.85 11.60 -0.18
CA GLY A 435 -33.80 12.37 -0.97
C GLY A 435 -33.28 13.74 -1.45
N GLN A 436 -32.05 14.10 -1.17
CA GLN A 436 -31.40 15.35 -1.59
C GLN A 436 -30.89 15.21 -3.03
N LEU A 437 -31.87 15.07 -3.98
CA LEU A 437 -31.56 14.69 -5.37
C LEU A 437 -30.84 15.78 -6.16
N ARG A 438 -30.96 17.05 -5.77
CA ARG A 438 -30.26 18.17 -6.44
C ARG A 438 -28.76 18.13 -6.12
N GLU A 439 -28.44 17.98 -4.85
CA GLU A 439 -27.08 17.87 -4.28
C GLU A 439 -26.38 16.61 -4.83
N SER A 440 -27.10 15.49 -4.87
CA SER A 440 -26.62 14.25 -5.47
C SER A 440 -26.22 14.42 -6.94
N ILE A 441 -27.08 15.04 -7.76
CA ILE A 441 -26.80 15.30 -9.18
C ILE A 441 -25.57 16.21 -9.33
N ALA A 442 -25.42 17.25 -8.49
CA ALA A 442 -24.29 18.16 -8.54
C ALA A 442 -22.96 17.41 -8.24
N CYS A 443 -22.94 16.61 -7.18
CA CYS A 443 -21.77 15.80 -6.81
C CYS A 443 -21.44 14.76 -7.88
N TYR A 444 -22.41 14.01 -8.42
CA TYR A 444 -22.13 13.05 -9.50
C TYR A 444 -21.63 13.72 -10.79
N LYS A 445 -22.14 14.91 -11.17
CA LYS A 445 -21.62 15.65 -12.32
C LYS A 445 -20.15 16.04 -12.12
N ARG A 446 -19.82 16.56 -10.94
CA ARG A 446 -18.45 16.91 -10.56
C ARG A 446 -17.53 15.69 -10.61
N THR A 447 -17.95 14.58 -9.98
CA THR A 447 -17.19 13.32 -9.98
C THR A 447 -16.98 12.79 -11.40
N LEU A 448 -18.02 12.84 -12.23
CA LEU A 448 -17.93 12.36 -13.63
C LEU A 448 -16.95 13.19 -14.45
N ALA A 449 -16.95 14.51 -14.28
CA ALA A 449 -16.00 15.39 -14.95
C ALA A 449 -14.55 15.11 -14.52
N GLY A 450 -14.30 14.98 -13.21
CA GLY A 450 -12.99 14.65 -12.67
C GLY A 450 -12.50 13.26 -13.12
N ARG A 451 -13.34 12.22 -12.99
CA ARG A 451 -12.97 10.85 -13.42
C ARG A 451 -12.70 10.74 -14.91
N LYS A 452 -13.44 11.46 -15.77
CA LYS A 452 -13.14 11.52 -17.21
C LYS A 452 -11.76 12.12 -17.49
N ARG A 453 -11.37 13.15 -16.73
CA ARG A 453 -10.08 13.81 -16.90
C ARG A 453 -8.91 12.93 -16.42
N VAL A 454 -9.08 12.29 -15.26
CA VAL A 454 -8.00 11.55 -14.59
C VAL A 454 -7.90 10.10 -15.06
N LEU A 455 -9.03 9.41 -15.20
CA LEU A 455 -9.10 7.98 -15.49
C LEU A 455 -9.52 7.69 -16.93
N GLY A 456 -10.07 8.68 -17.63
CA GLY A 456 -10.63 8.50 -18.96
C GLY A 456 -12.14 8.11 -18.96
N PRO A 457 -12.79 8.25 -20.14
CA PRO A 457 -14.24 8.04 -20.29
C PRO A 457 -14.67 6.57 -20.12
N ASP A 458 -13.78 5.63 -20.44
CA ASP A 458 -14.06 4.19 -20.50
C ASP A 458 -13.65 3.43 -19.23
N HIS A 459 -13.03 4.12 -18.27
CA HIS A 459 -12.68 3.52 -17.00
C HIS A 459 -13.93 3.04 -16.25
N PRO A 460 -13.92 1.83 -15.61
CA PRO A 460 -15.09 1.28 -14.93
C PRO A 460 -15.73 2.24 -13.91
N ALA A 461 -14.92 2.95 -13.11
CA ALA A 461 -15.42 3.92 -12.16
C ALA A 461 -16.10 5.12 -12.82
N THR A 462 -15.63 5.54 -14.01
CA THR A 462 -16.25 6.63 -14.79
C THR A 462 -17.61 6.18 -15.33
N ARG A 463 -17.71 4.97 -15.86
CA ARG A 463 -18.98 4.37 -16.32
C ARG A 463 -19.97 4.23 -15.17
N ALA A 464 -19.55 3.66 -14.04
CA ALA A 464 -20.39 3.52 -12.85
C ALA A 464 -20.95 4.87 -12.35
N THR A 465 -20.15 5.96 -12.41
CA THR A 465 -20.62 7.30 -12.04
C THR A 465 -21.65 7.85 -13.04
N ARG A 466 -21.45 7.59 -14.34
CA ARG A 466 -22.39 7.99 -15.40
C ARG A 466 -23.75 7.33 -15.18
N ASP A 467 -23.75 6.03 -14.90
CA ASP A 467 -24.96 5.25 -14.68
C ASP A 467 -25.69 5.70 -13.40
N ALA A 468 -24.94 5.95 -12.31
CA ALA A 468 -25.49 6.49 -11.07
C ALA A 468 -26.15 7.88 -11.29
N LEU A 469 -25.49 8.76 -12.03
CA LEU A 469 -26.04 10.07 -12.38
C LEU A 469 -27.34 9.96 -13.18
N THR A 470 -27.42 9.03 -14.13
CA THR A 470 -28.61 8.77 -14.93
C THR A 470 -29.75 8.31 -14.04
N ARG A 471 -29.54 7.30 -13.19
CA ARG A 471 -30.57 6.81 -12.24
C ARG A 471 -31.12 7.93 -11.34
N VAL A 472 -30.27 8.79 -10.79
CA VAL A 472 -30.73 9.88 -9.90
C VAL A 472 -31.52 10.96 -10.67
N LYS A 473 -31.16 11.25 -11.93
CA LYS A 473 -31.93 12.16 -12.79
C LYS A 473 -33.33 11.62 -13.07
N ASP A 474 -33.44 10.33 -13.37
CA ASP A 474 -34.72 9.63 -13.62
C ASP A 474 -35.57 9.62 -12.35
N GLN A 475 -34.99 9.32 -11.20
CA GLN A 475 -35.67 9.41 -9.90
C GLN A 475 -36.21 10.80 -9.63
N ARG A 476 -35.45 11.86 -9.89
CA ARG A 476 -35.87 13.25 -9.73
C ARG A 476 -37.02 13.61 -10.68
N SER A 477 -36.94 13.17 -11.93
CA SER A 477 -37.98 13.41 -12.94
C SER A 477 -39.28 12.72 -12.54
N ALA A 478 -39.23 11.48 -12.09
CA ALA A 478 -40.37 10.74 -11.59
C ALA A 478 -41.02 11.41 -10.35
N ALA A 479 -40.20 11.90 -9.40
CA ALA A 479 -40.66 12.61 -8.22
C ALA A 479 -41.41 13.91 -8.60
N LEU A 480 -40.90 14.68 -9.57
CA LEU A 480 -41.52 15.90 -10.06
C LEU A 480 -42.85 15.63 -10.78
N LEU A 481 -42.92 14.57 -11.59
CA LEU A 481 -44.16 14.16 -12.26
C LEU A 481 -45.23 13.70 -11.25
N GLY A 482 -44.84 12.92 -10.26
CA GLY A 482 -45.72 12.49 -9.18
C GLY A 482 -46.24 13.67 -8.34
N TRP A 483 -45.42 14.69 -8.06
CA TRP A 483 -45.82 15.90 -7.39
C TRP A 483 -46.83 16.72 -8.23
N ARG A 484 -46.56 16.88 -9.54
CA ARG A 484 -47.50 17.59 -10.48
C ARG A 484 -48.84 16.89 -10.54
N ARG A 485 -48.89 15.57 -10.63
CA ARG A 485 -50.14 14.79 -10.65
C ARG A 485 -50.97 15.01 -9.37
N ARG A 486 -50.35 14.92 -8.20
CA ARG A 486 -51.02 15.14 -6.90
C ARG A 486 -51.55 16.57 -6.79
N ARG A 487 -50.80 17.58 -7.24
CA ARG A 487 -51.22 18.98 -7.22
C ARG A 487 -52.42 19.24 -8.15
N LEU A 488 -52.47 18.60 -9.31
CA LEU A 488 -53.61 18.72 -10.22
C LEU A 488 -54.85 18.03 -9.64
N GLN A 489 -54.70 16.89 -8.98
CA GLN A 489 -55.82 16.20 -8.32
C GLN A 489 -56.39 16.98 -7.12
N SER A 490 -55.54 17.69 -6.36
CA SER A 490 -55.98 18.52 -5.23
C SER A 490 -56.59 19.86 -5.64
N GLN A 491 -56.49 20.27 -6.92
CA GLN A 491 -57.15 21.45 -7.48
C GLN A 491 -58.48 21.13 -8.17
N SER A 492 -58.79 19.85 -8.39
CA SER A 492 -60.02 19.37 -9.00
C SER A 492 -61.00 18.73 -8.00
N SER A 493 -60.64 18.68 -6.75
CA SER A 493 -61.48 18.37 -5.58
C SER A 493 -61.75 19.64 -4.76
#